data_6e02b4f811d991e368f871a6792b799b
#
_entry.id   6e02b4f811d991e368f871a6792b799b
#
_cell.length_a   1.000
_cell.length_b   1.000
_cell.length_c   1.000
_cell.angle_alpha   90.00
_cell.angle_beta   90.00
_cell.angle_gamma   90.00
#
_symmetry.space_group_name_H-M   'P 1'
#
loop_
_entity.id
_entity.type
_entity.pdbx_description
1 polymer ?
#
loop_
_entity_poly.entity_id
_entity_poly.type
_entity_poly.pdbx_seq_one_letter_code
_entity_poly.pdbx_strand_id
1 'polypeptide(L)'
;MNKYKFRIGMIILLLVCVFFSMEPRKIVANSDEEHSVTSFLNELYALRANLLIHNHQVQIEQHYVHGHKASDYAMRQEFKRAEYLHTWGEKRGIRFNDAKSDIRITRIKFDGDLVRISLVQSLKLSYFYLQSYAPSQSFGIGTRHALTLKKKDHGWLLYKEWYLDPLEENPNLIPVTSDGSALPFVPNHPDMPPGAKYNRNRAIAYANKYAGIAWGAGNRHRYNKSYKDYTLAGGDCTNFASQVIGDPKEGGGLPMTSKWRYFYGKEGSESWIRTDSFHQFLIRSGYGRMIGSGFFRDIVKPTEKSPHGAVSQLLPGDLIGFVMHGDVDHFSVVVGYDNQGYPLVNSHTADRYRVPFDLGWDKHTKYILIHIRD
;
A
#
# COMPACT_ATOMS: atom_id res chain seq x y z
N MET A 1 -23.06 -7.45 -4.74
CA MET A 1 -22.88 -8.30 -5.92
C MET A 1 -21.41 -8.25 -6.33
N ASN A 2 -20.51 -8.84 -5.53
CA ASN A 2 -19.05 -8.84 -5.83
C ASN A 2 -18.34 -10.05 -5.19
N LYS A 3 -18.96 -11.23 -5.21
CA LYS A 3 -18.39 -12.48 -4.67
C LYS A 3 -17.33 -13.16 -5.57
N TYR A 4 -16.97 -12.55 -6.70
CA TYR A 4 -16.14 -13.19 -7.73
C TYR A 4 -14.70 -12.68 -7.83
N LYS A 5 -14.36 -11.54 -7.25
CA LYS A 5 -13.03 -10.92 -7.47
C LYS A 5 -11.88 -11.66 -6.77
N PHE A 6 -12.09 -12.27 -5.60
CA PHE A 6 -11.00 -12.94 -4.88
C PHE A 6 -10.76 -14.41 -5.30
N ARG A 7 -11.83 -15.13 -5.69
CA ARG A 7 -11.68 -16.52 -6.19
C ARG A 7 -11.08 -16.59 -7.59
N ILE A 8 -11.25 -15.58 -8.43
CA ILE A 8 -10.67 -15.53 -9.78
C ILE A 8 -9.15 -15.30 -9.72
N GLY A 9 -8.64 -14.53 -8.77
CA GLY A 9 -7.20 -14.34 -8.57
C GLY A 9 -6.46 -15.64 -8.23
N MET A 10 -7.07 -16.53 -7.45
CA MET A 10 -6.44 -17.79 -7.04
C MET A 10 -6.51 -18.89 -8.11
N ILE A 11 -7.55 -18.89 -8.96
CA ILE A 11 -7.69 -19.88 -10.05
C ILE A 11 -6.81 -19.53 -11.26
N ILE A 12 -6.58 -18.24 -11.53
CA ILE A 12 -5.69 -17.80 -12.62
C ILE A 12 -4.21 -18.06 -12.29
N LEU A 13 -3.82 -18.09 -11.01
CA LEU A 13 -2.45 -18.39 -10.59
C LEU A 13 -2.06 -19.86 -10.86
N LEU A 14 -3.01 -20.81 -10.82
CA LEU A 14 -2.76 -22.23 -11.09
C LEU A 14 -2.68 -22.58 -12.59
N LEU A 15 -3.29 -21.78 -13.47
CA LEU A 15 -3.24 -22.00 -14.92
C LEU A 15 -1.98 -21.49 -15.61
N VAL A 16 -1.16 -20.69 -14.94
CA VAL A 16 0.11 -20.18 -15.50
C VAL A 16 1.26 -21.19 -15.36
N CYS A 17 1.13 -22.22 -14.53
CA CYS A 17 2.22 -23.19 -14.28
C CYS A 17 2.28 -24.39 -15.23
N VAL A 18 1.32 -24.59 -16.14
CA VAL A 18 1.21 -25.87 -16.92
C VAL A 18 1.70 -25.77 -18.37
N PHE A 19 2.08 -24.60 -18.89
CA PHE A 19 2.58 -24.48 -20.27
C PHE A 19 4.04 -24.01 -20.35
N PHE A 20 4.99 -24.85 -19.89
CA PHE A 20 6.41 -24.62 -20.16
C PHE A 20 7.14 -25.93 -20.46
N SER A 21 6.96 -26.45 -21.68
CA SER A 21 7.91 -27.36 -22.32
C SER A 21 7.90 -27.15 -23.84
N MET A 22 8.33 -25.96 -24.27
CA MET A 22 8.89 -25.73 -25.60
C MET A 22 10.07 -24.78 -25.41
N GLU A 23 11.25 -25.21 -25.84
CA GLU A 23 12.45 -24.39 -25.77
C GLU A 23 12.23 -23.07 -26.50
N PRO A 24 12.39 -21.91 -25.81
CA PRO A 24 12.25 -20.64 -26.49
C PRO A 24 13.50 -20.40 -27.33
N ARG A 25 13.34 -20.18 -28.63
CA ARG A 25 14.34 -19.46 -29.41
C ARG A 25 14.68 -18.18 -28.62
N LYS A 26 15.91 -18.07 -28.15
CA LYS A 26 16.44 -16.81 -27.58
C LYS A 26 16.42 -15.77 -28.72
N ILE A 27 15.38 -15.00 -28.82
CA ILE A 27 15.43 -13.72 -29.55
C ILE A 27 16.28 -12.84 -28.65
N VAL A 28 17.51 -12.57 -29.07
CA VAL A 28 18.36 -11.55 -28.43
C VAL A 28 17.66 -10.24 -28.72
N ALA A 29 17.04 -9.64 -27.72
CA ALA A 29 16.44 -8.33 -27.85
C ALA A 29 17.55 -7.35 -28.30
N ASN A 30 17.25 -6.53 -29.29
CA ASN A 30 18.12 -5.45 -29.69
C ASN A 30 18.12 -4.40 -28.55
N SER A 31 19.27 -3.93 -28.14
CA SER A 31 19.42 -2.88 -27.10
C SER A 31 18.51 -1.68 -27.35
N ASP A 32 18.29 -1.35 -28.63
CA ASP A 32 17.44 -0.24 -29.06
C ASP A 32 15.95 -0.48 -28.77
N GLU A 33 15.47 -1.73 -28.87
CA GLU A 33 14.09 -2.08 -28.52
C GLU A 33 13.85 -2.02 -27.00
N GLU A 34 14.79 -2.50 -26.19
CA GLU A 34 14.69 -2.37 -24.71
C GLU A 34 14.72 -0.91 -24.30
N HIS A 35 15.55 -0.09 -24.92
CA HIS A 35 15.59 1.35 -24.66
C HIS A 35 14.26 2.02 -25.05
N SER A 36 13.72 1.70 -26.22
CA SER A 36 12.44 2.23 -26.71
C SER A 36 11.27 1.85 -25.77
N VAL A 37 11.21 0.59 -25.30
CA VAL A 37 10.22 0.14 -24.31
C VAL A 37 10.37 0.90 -22.98
N THR A 38 11.59 1.07 -22.52
CA THR A 38 11.87 1.76 -21.24
C THR A 38 11.47 3.23 -21.34
N SER A 39 11.77 3.90 -22.44
CA SER A 39 11.38 5.30 -22.71
C SER A 39 9.86 5.46 -22.70
N PHE A 40 9.14 4.59 -23.42
CA PHE A 40 7.68 4.57 -23.47
C PHE A 40 7.06 4.39 -22.06
N LEU A 41 7.60 3.46 -21.28
CA LEU A 41 7.08 3.22 -19.93
C LEU A 41 7.35 4.40 -18.99
N ASN A 42 8.53 5.01 -19.04
CA ASN A 42 8.82 6.20 -18.24
C ASN A 42 7.86 7.35 -18.58
N GLU A 43 7.60 7.57 -19.87
CA GLU A 43 6.63 8.57 -20.32
C GLU A 43 5.21 8.26 -19.81
N LEU A 44 4.72 7.04 -20.04
CA LEU A 44 3.39 6.62 -19.63
C LEU A 44 3.18 6.77 -18.13
N TYR A 45 4.14 6.33 -17.30
CA TYR A 45 4.01 6.42 -15.84
C TYR A 45 4.16 7.85 -15.32
N ALA A 46 4.92 8.71 -16.01
CA ALA A 46 4.96 10.15 -15.70
C ALA A 46 3.62 10.83 -16.03
N LEU A 47 3.00 10.52 -17.16
CA LEU A 47 1.66 11.01 -17.54
C LEU A 47 0.58 10.52 -16.57
N ARG A 48 0.62 9.27 -16.15
CA ARG A 48 -0.29 8.73 -15.11
C ARG A 48 -0.14 9.45 -13.77
N ALA A 49 1.10 9.74 -13.34
CA ALA A 49 1.33 10.53 -12.13
C ALA A 49 0.75 11.94 -12.26
N ASN A 50 0.93 12.59 -13.43
CA ASN A 50 0.36 13.90 -13.71
C ASN A 50 -1.18 13.89 -13.72
N LEU A 51 -1.80 12.83 -14.25
CA LEU A 51 -3.25 12.63 -14.23
C LEU A 51 -3.82 12.63 -12.81
N LEU A 52 -3.10 12.06 -11.83
CA LEU A 52 -3.52 12.05 -10.41
C LEU A 52 -3.64 13.46 -9.83
N ILE A 53 -2.96 14.46 -10.39
CA ILE A 53 -2.96 15.85 -9.90
C ILE A 53 -3.89 16.74 -10.70
N HIS A 54 -3.89 16.61 -12.02
CA HIS A 54 -4.53 17.56 -12.92
C HIS A 54 -5.82 17.05 -13.59
N ASN A 55 -6.14 15.78 -13.41
CA ASN A 55 -7.34 15.14 -13.98
C ASN A 55 -7.54 15.41 -15.50
N HIS A 56 -6.45 15.54 -16.26
CA HIS A 56 -6.49 15.75 -17.70
C HIS A 56 -6.57 14.41 -18.45
N GLN A 57 -7.74 14.09 -18.94
CA GLN A 57 -8.04 12.79 -19.55
C GLN A 57 -7.34 12.55 -20.91
N VAL A 58 -7.12 13.59 -21.67
CA VAL A 58 -6.75 13.50 -23.10
C VAL A 58 -5.32 12.97 -23.34
N GLN A 59 -4.42 13.09 -22.36
CA GLN A 59 -2.99 12.84 -22.61
C GLN A 59 -2.55 11.38 -22.48
N ILE A 60 -3.32 10.51 -21.83
CA ILE A 60 -2.91 9.11 -21.67
C ILE A 60 -3.55 8.16 -22.69
N GLU A 61 -4.68 8.51 -23.27
CA GLU A 61 -5.47 7.61 -24.15
C GLU A 61 -4.67 7.11 -25.34
N GLN A 62 -3.85 7.98 -25.94
CA GLN A 62 -3.01 7.65 -27.09
C GLN A 62 -1.96 6.56 -26.83
N HIS A 63 -1.69 6.25 -25.55
CA HIS A 63 -0.72 5.23 -25.14
C HIS A 63 -1.35 3.83 -24.99
N TYR A 64 -2.66 3.70 -25.26
CA TYR A 64 -3.41 2.46 -25.07
C TYR A 64 -3.91 1.91 -26.41
N VAL A 65 -4.06 0.57 -26.48
CA VAL A 65 -4.68 -0.06 -27.65
C VAL A 65 -6.19 0.12 -27.58
N HIS A 66 -6.74 0.99 -28.40
CA HIS A 66 -8.17 1.26 -28.47
C HIS A 66 -8.98 0.05 -28.93
N GLY A 67 -10.20 -0.11 -28.38
CA GLY A 67 -11.13 -1.17 -28.71
C GLY A 67 -10.73 -2.56 -28.19
N HIS A 68 -9.68 -2.63 -27.39
CA HIS A 68 -9.26 -3.86 -26.73
C HIS A 68 -9.66 -3.85 -25.25
N LYS A 69 -10.55 -4.76 -24.85
CA LYS A 69 -11.17 -4.79 -23.51
C LYS A 69 -10.18 -4.65 -22.33
N ALA A 70 -9.04 -5.32 -22.40
CA ALA A 70 -8.06 -5.27 -21.29
C ALA A 70 -7.28 -3.95 -21.27
N SER A 71 -7.02 -3.35 -22.42
CA SER A 71 -6.38 -2.05 -22.54
C SER A 71 -7.32 -0.93 -22.09
N ASP A 72 -8.57 -0.97 -22.58
CA ASP A 72 -9.62 -0.03 -22.16
C ASP A 72 -9.91 -0.13 -20.66
N TYR A 73 -9.83 -1.35 -20.07
CA TYR A 73 -9.96 -1.54 -18.64
C TYR A 73 -8.79 -0.87 -17.88
N ALA A 74 -7.55 -1.14 -18.29
CA ALA A 74 -6.37 -0.55 -17.65
C ALA A 74 -6.40 0.98 -17.71
N MET A 75 -6.80 1.55 -18.84
CA MET A 75 -6.96 2.99 -19.01
C MET A 75 -8.03 3.56 -18.05
N ARG A 76 -9.22 2.95 -18.01
CA ARG A 76 -10.29 3.38 -17.11
C ARG A 76 -9.92 3.30 -15.63
N GLN A 77 -9.05 2.36 -15.24
CA GLN A 77 -8.58 2.29 -13.86
C GLN A 77 -7.76 3.51 -13.47
N GLU A 78 -6.94 4.06 -14.36
CA GLU A 78 -6.17 5.28 -14.07
C GLU A 78 -7.09 6.49 -13.85
N PHE A 79 -8.16 6.63 -14.62
CA PHE A 79 -9.15 7.70 -14.39
C PHE A 79 -9.89 7.52 -13.06
N LYS A 80 -10.28 6.30 -12.71
CA LYS A 80 -10.91 6.02 -11.41
C LYS A 80 -9.99 6.32 -10.24
N ARG A 81 -8.70 6.01 -10.36
CA ARG A 81 -7.70 6.35 -9.35
C ARG A 81 -7.62 7.87 -9.15
N ALA A 82 -7.58 8.63 -10.22
CA ALA A 82 -7.56 10.09 -10.16
C ALA A 82 -8.86 10.63 -9.50
N GLU A 83 -10.02 10.16 -9.94
CA GLU A 83 -11.32 10.52 -9.36
C GLU A 83 -11.39 10.18 -7.85
N TYR A 84 -10.97 8.96 -7.49
CA TYR A 84 -10.93 8.54 -6.09
C TYR A 84 -10.03 9.44 -5.25
N LEU A 85 -8.82 9.73 -5.74
CA LEU A 85 -7.84 10.52 -4.99
C LEU A 85 -8.34 11.97 -4.77
N HIS A 86 -8.91 12.59 -5.80
CA HIS A 86 -9.51 13.93 -5.70
C HIS A 86 -10.67 13.95 -4.72
N THR A 87 -11.61 13.01 -4.85
CA THR A 87 -12.78 12.92 -3.97
C THR A 87 -12.38 12.64 -2.51
N TRP A 88 -11.35 11.79 -2.30
CA TRP A 88 -10.81 11.56 -0.96
C TRP A 88 -10.19 12.84 -0.40
N GLY A 89 -9.42 13.56 -1.21
CA GLY A 89 -8.81 14.83 -0.85
C GLY A 89 -9.84 15.87 -0.44
N GLU A 90 -10.90 16.05 -1.21
CA GLU A 90 -12.01 16.95 -0.91
C GLU A 90 -12.66 16.63 0.46
N LYS A 91 -12.93 15.34 0.72
CA LYS A 91 -13.51 14.88 1.99
C LYS A 91 -12.56 15.03 3.19
N ARG A 92 -11.27 15.23 2.97
CA ARG A 92 -10.25 15.45 4.01
C ARG A 92 -9.75 16.89 4.08
N GLY A 93 -10.33 17.80 3.26
CA GLY A 93 -9.93 19.21 3.21
C GLY A 93 -8.51 19.42 2.71
N ILE A 94 -8.01 18.52 1.88
CA ILE A 94 -6.66 18.59 1.29
C ILE A 94 -6.71 18.70 -0.24
N ARG A 95 -5.60 19.13 -0.81
CA ARG A 95 -5.34 19.10 -2.26
C ARG A 95 -3.99 18.47 -2.53
N PHE A 96 -3.97 17.55 -3.49
CA PHE A 96 -2.73 17.02 -4.05
C PHE A 96 -2.13 18.05 -5.00
N ASN A 97 -0.80 18.27 -4.92
CA ASN A 97 -0.10 19.30 -5.68
C ASN A 97 1.17 18.82 -6.38
N ASP A 98 1.65 17.62 -6.11
CA ASP A 98 2.76 17.00 -6.80
C ASP A 98 2.63 15.48 -6.81
N ALA A 99 2.91 14.86 -7.94
CA ALA A 99 3.02 13.40 -8.07
C ALA A 99 4.23 13.06 -8.93
N LYS A 100 5.04 12.09 -8.46
CA LYS A 100 6.21 11.59 -9.19
C LYS A 100 6.21 10.08 -9.18
N SER A 101 6.49 9.47 -10.32
CA SER A 101 6.55 8.04 -10.50
C SER A 101 7.92 7.63 -10.99
N ASP A 102 8.59 6.77 -10.23
CA ASP A 102 9.79 6.06 -10.66
C ASP A 102 9.43 4.60 -10.92
N ILE A 103 9.90 4.06 -12.04
CA ILE A 103 9.71 2.65 -12.37
C ILE A 103 11.04 1.92 -12.47
N ARG A 104 10.99 0.64 -12.14
CA ARG A 104 12.12 -0.26 -12.36
C ARG A 104 11.63 -1.57 -12.97
N ILE A 105 12.02 -1.83 -14.22
CA ILE A 105 11.74 -3.09 -14.90
C ILE A 105 12.49 -4.21 -14.18
N THR A 106 11.79 -5.25 -13.79
CA THR A 106 12.34 -6.43 -13.12
C THR A 106 12.46 -7.63 -14.05
N ARG A 107 11.64 -7.63 -15.12
CA ARG A 107 11.68 -8.65 -16.16
C ARG A 107 11.14 -8.06 -17.46
N ILE A 108 11.77 -8.39 -18.57
CA ILE A 108 11.29 -8.09 -19.93
C ILE A 108 11.41 -9.35 -20.79
N LYS A 109 10.41 -9.61 -21.64
CA LYS A 109 10.41 -10.72 -22.60
C LYS A 109 9.70 -10.29 -23.87
N PHE A 110 10.42 -10.27 -24.98
CA PHE A 110 9.91 -10.02 -26.32
C PHE A 110 9.29 -11.29 -26.93
N ASP A 111 8.20 -11.15 -27.69
CA ASP A 111 7.44 -12.23 -28.30
C ASP A 111 6.73 -11.68 -29.56
N GLY A 112 7.46 -11.59 -30.67
CA GLY A 112 6.99 -10.95 -31.90
C GLY A 112 6.70 -9.45 -31.72
N ASP A 113 5.46 -9.05 -32.01
CA ASP A 113 4.97 -7.68 -31.81
C ASP A 113 4.56 -7.36 -30.38
N LEU A 114 4.68 -8.32 -29.46
CA LEU A 114 4.37 -8.18 -28.05
C LEU A 114 5.62 -8.19 -27.18
N VAL A 115 5.59 -7.39 -26.09
CA VAL A 115 6.59 -7.49 -25.02
C VAL A 115 5.87 -7.61 -23.67
N ARG A 116 6.25 -8.65 -22.91
CA ARG A 116 5.74 -8.91 -21.57
C ARG A 116 6.72 -8.36 -20.54
N ILE A 117 6.22 -7.59 -19.61
CA ILE A 117 7.04 -6.84 -18.66
C ILE A 117 6.50 -7.07 -17.25
N SER A 118 7.43 -7.26 -16.32
CA SER A 118 7.19 -7.07 -14.91
C SER A 118 7.99 -5.86 -14.44
N LEU A 119 7.34 -4.94 -13.75
CA LEU A 119 8.00 -3.77 -13.18
C LEU A 119 7.48 -3.47 -11.77
N VAL A 120 8.23 -2.67 -11.05
CA VAL A 120 7.80 -2.05 -9.80
C VAL A 120 7.71 -0.56 -10.00
N GLN A 121 6.66 0.05 -9.46
CA GLN A 121 6.45 1.49 -9.41
C GLN A 121 6.66 1.99 -7.99
N SER A 122 7.40 3.08 -7.85
CA SER A 122 7.54 3.88 -6.64
C SER A 122 6.87 5.22 -6.90
N LEU A 123 5.66 5.41 -6.36
CA LEU A 123 4.86 6.62 -6.54
C LEU A 123 4.99 7.52 -5.32
N LYS A 124 5.39 8.78 -5.53
CA LYS A 124 5.31 9.86 -4.55
C LYS A 124 4.03 10.66 -4.80
N LEU A 125 3.30 10.97 -3.74
CA LEU A 125 2.21 11.94 -3.75
C LEU A 125 2.46 13.01 -2.69
N SER A 126 2.24 14.29 -3.05
CA SER A 126 2.36 15.41 -2.13
C SER A 126 1.03 16.14 -2.01
N TYR A 127 0.69 16.58 -0.81
CA TYR A 127 -0.55 17.27 -0.52
C TYR A 127 -0.38 18.37 0.53
N PHE A 128 -1.34 19.28 0.59
CA PHE A 128 -1.46 20.31 1.60
C PHE A 128 -2.90 20.48 2.03
N TYR A 129 -3.11 21.00 3.24
CA TYR A 129 -4.44 21.33 3.74
C TYR A 129 -4.91 22.68 3.24
N LEU A 130 -6.16 22.75 2.72
CA LEU A 130 -6.72 23.99 2.15
C LEU A 130 -6.88 25.13 3.17
N GLN A 131 -7.05 24.78 4.45
CA GLN A 131 -7.26 25.72 5.54
C GLN A 131 -6.02 25.88 6.43
N SER A 132 -4.84 25.54 5.95
CA SER A 132 -3.58 25.62 6.72
C SER A 132 -2.47 26.23 5.91
N TYR A 133 -1.63 27.03 6.58
CA TYR A 133 -0.38 27.55 6.00
C TYR A 133 0.81 26.58 6.15
N ALA A 134 0.60 25.39 6.68
CA ALA A 134 1.64 24.39 6.81
C ALA A 134 2.16 23.97 5.42
N PRO A 135 3.46 23.67 5.27
CA PRO A 135 4.02 23.24 4.01
C PRO A 135 3.45 21.92 3.54
N SER A 136 3.51 21.68 2.23
CA SER A 136 3.14 20.40 1.64
C SER A 136 3.94 19.26 2.26
N GLN A 137 3.29 18.13 2.42
CA GLN A 137 3.89 16.90 2.90
C GLN A 137 3.66 15.77 1.90
N SER A 138 4.45 14.70 2.01
CA SER A 138 4.47 13.65 1.01
C SER A 138 4.38 12.28 1.63
N PHE A 139 3.82 11.35 0.86
CA PHE A 139 3.81 9.94 1.17
C PHE A 139 4.16 9.10 -0.08
N GLY A 140 4.44 7.83 0.12
CA GLY A 140 4.82 6.91 -0.94
C GLY A 140 3.95 5.68 -1.03
N ILE A 141 3.69 5.26 -2.27
CA ILE A 141 3.03 3.99 -2.58
C ILE A 141 3.93 3.18 -3.50
N GLY A 142 4.04 1.89 -3.24
CA GLY A 142 4.78 0.96 -4.07
C GLY A 142 3.89 -0.14 -4.62
N THR A 143 3.89 -0.33 -5.94
CA THR A 143 3.07 -1.34 -6.63
C THR A 143 3.92 -2.21 -7.56
N ARG A 144 3.42 -3.42 -7.82
CA ARG A 144 4.07 -4.41 -8.70
C ARG A 144 3.14 -4.68 -9.86
N HIS A 145 3.64 -4.43 -11.07
CA HIS A 145 2.86 -4.49 -12.30
C HIS A 145 3.31 -5.65 -13.19
N ALA A 146 2.33 -6.33 -13.78
CA ALA A 146 2.50 -7.26 -14.89
C ALA A 146 1.77 -6.70 -16.10
N LEU A 147 2.50 -6.34 -17.15
CA LEU A 147 1.91 -5.70 -18.32
C LEU A 147 2.43 -6.29 -19.62
N THR A 148 1.69 -6.04 -20.69
CA THR A 148 2.09 -6.38 -22.05
C THR A 148 1.92 -5.13 -22.92
N LEU A 149 2.96 -4.78 -23.66
CA LEU A 149 2.88 -3.77 -24.70
C LEU A 149 2.74 -4.45 -26.07
N LYS A 150 2.14 -3.74 -27.01
CA LYS A 150 2.02 -4.13 -28.41
C LYS A 150 2.75 -3.12 -29.27
N LYS A 151 3.62 -3.61 -30.16
CA LYS A 151 4.29 -2.77 -31.17
C LYS A 151 3.29 -2.35 -32.23
N LYS A 152 3.30 -1.08 -32.59
CA LYS A 152 2.58 -0.51 -33.72
C LYS A 152 3.52 0.40 -34.53
N ASP A 153 3.08 0.84 -35.70
CA ASP A 153 3.87 1.53 -36.73
C ASP A 153 4.75 2.66 -36.19
N HIS A 154 4.35 3.33 -35.12
CA HIS A 154 5.04 4.49 -34.53
C HIS A 154 5.51 4.27 -33.08
N GLY A 155 5.58 3.03 -32.56
CA GLY A 155 6.06 2.77 -31.21
C GLY A 155 5.29 1.70 -30.44
N TRP A 156 5.22 1.85 -29.14
CA TRP A 156 4.58 0.90 -28.24
C TRP A 156 3.23 1.44 -27.75
N LEU A 157 2.28 0.53 -27.53
CA LEU A 157 1.01 0.82 -26.87
C LEU A 157 0.75 -0.20 -25.76
N LEU A 158 0.11 0.23 -24.67
CA LEU A 158 -0.32 -0.67 -23.61
C LEU A 158 -1.47 -1.55 -24.10
N TYR A 159 -1.24 -2.85 -24.10
CA TYR A 159 -2.22 -3.86 -24.55
C TYR A 159 -3.02 -4.44 -23.39
N LYS A 160 -2.35 -4.71 -22.25
CA LYS A 160 -2.98 -5.13 -21.01
C LYS A 160 -2.07 -4.88 -19.83
N GLU A 161 -2.67 -4.67 -18.66
CA GLU A 161 -1.95 -4.52 -17.41
C GLU A 161 -2.77 -5.05 -16.25
N TRP A 162 -2.08 -5.58 -15.26
CA TRP A 162 -2.63 -5.94 -13.97
C TRP A 162 -1.66 -5.57 -12.85
N TYR A 163 -2.18 -5.03 -11.78
CA TYR A 163 -1.48 -4.80 -10.52
C TYR A 163 -2.48 -4.71 -9.37
N LEU A 164 -2.03 -4.95 -8.14
CA LEU A 164 -2.83 -4.69 -6.96
C LEU A 164 -2.76 -3.19 -6.67
N ASP A 165 -3.85 -2.49 -6.92
CA ASP A 165 -3.93 -1.05 -6.74
C ASP A 165 -4.50 -0.70 -5.36
N PRO A 166 -3.72 -0.03 -4.48
CA PRO A 166 -4.20 0.40 -3.18
C PRO A 166 -5.15 1.61 -3.24
N LEU A 167 -5.36 2.19 -4.43
CA LEU A 167 -6.27 3.31 -4.69
C LEU A 167 -7.47 2.91 -5.57
N GLU A 168 -7.65 1.61 -5.84
CA GLU A 168 -8.79 1.10 -6.63
C GLU A 168 -10.06 1.04 -5.79
N GLU A 169 -10.57 2.20 -5.38
CA GLU A 169 -11.79 2.28 -4.60
C GLU A 169 -12.88 3.10 -5.31
N ASN A 170 -14.12 2.84 -4.96
CA ASN A 170 -15.23 3.62 -5.49
C ASN A 170 -15.31 4.96 -4.74
N PRO A 171 -15.23 6.12 -5.43
CA PRO A 171 -15.33 7.45 -4.80
C PRO A 171 -16.57 7.63 -3.93
N ASN A 172 -17.68 6.97 -4.29
CA ASN A 172 -18.94 7.01 -3.52
C ASN A 172 -18.91 6.19 -2.22
N LEU A 173 -17.87 5.36 -2.06
CA LEU A 173 -17.69 4.52 -0.87
C LEU A 173 -16.64 5.07 0.09
N ILE A 174 -16.02 6.21 -0.19
CA ILE A 174 -15.08 6.88 0.71
C ILE A 174 -15.79 7.22 2.02
N PRO A 175 -15.27 6.76 3.17
CA PRO A 175 -15.92 7.00 4.44
C PRO A 175 -15.88 8.48 4.83
N VAL A 176 -16.93 8.93 5.50
CA VAL A 176 -17.06 10.29 6.04
C VAL A 176 -17.45 10.22 7.52
N THR A 177 -17.27 11.31 8.23
CA THR A 177 -17.83 11.49 9.58
C THR A 177 -19.36 11.52 9.53
N SER A 178 -20.01 11.11 10.61
CA SER A 178 -21.47 10.99 10.66
C SER A 178 -22.24 12.31 10.47
N ASP A 179 -21.60 13.42 10.76
CA ASP A 179 -22.14 14.79 10.70
C ASP A 179 -21.52 15.62 9.56
N GLY A 180 -20.66 15.01 8.72
CA GLY A 180 -19.94 15.73 7.66
C GLY A 180 -18.87 16.69 8.18
N SER A 181 -18.58 16.69 9.48
CA SER A 181 -17.53 17.53 10.06
C SER A 181 -16.14 17.13 9.54
N ALA A 182 -15.21 18.08 9.60
CA ALA A 182 -13.80 17.78 9.41
C ALA A 182 -13.34 16.74 10.44
N LEU A 183 -12.35 15.93 10.05
CA LEU A 183 -11.78 14.95 10.98
C LEU A 183 -11.26 15.65 12.24
N PRO A 184 -11.42 15.01 13.40
CA PRO A 184 -10.95 15.59 14.65
C PRO A 184 -9.42 15.76 14.57
N PHE A 185 -8.97 16.93 14.99
CA PHE A 185 -7.55 17.21 15.16
C PHE A 185 -6.97 16.26 16.21
N VAL A 186 -5.92 15.54 15.83
CA VAL A 186 -5.19 14.68 16.77
C VAL A 186 -4.17 15.55 17.52
N PRO A 187 -4.25 15.64 18.87
CA PRO A 187 -3.30 16.44 19.64
C PRO A 187 -1.85 15.99 19.40
N ASN A 188 -0.91 16.92 19.48
CA ASN A 188 0.50 16.59 19.53
C ASN A 188 0.74 15.61 20.68
N HIS A 189 1.26 14.44 20.34
CA HIS A 189 1.68 13.49 21.37
C HIS A 189 3.05 13.92 21.94
N PRO A 190 3.21 13.92 23.25
CA PRO A 190 4.52 14.19 23.86
C PRO A 190 5.53 13.12 23.41
N ASP A 191 6.81 13.49 23.43
CA ASP A 191 7.90 12.52 23.27
C ASP A 191 7.70 11.37 24.26
N MET A 192 7.63 10.15 23.72
CA MET A 192 7.43 8.98 24.56
C MET A 192 8.78 8.43 24.97
N PRO A 193 9.01 8.25 26.30
CA PRO A 193 10.20 7.56 26.76
C PRO A 193 10.22 6.13 26.20
N PRO A 194 11.39 5.54 25.96
CA PRO A 194 11.48 4.13 25.60
C PRO A 194 10.78 3.27 26.64
N GLY A 195 9.86 2.42 26.22
CA GLY A 195 9.23 1.44 27.09
C GLY A 195 10.22 0.38 27.55
N ALA A 196 9.93 -0.29 28.67
CA ALA A 196 10.80 -1.31 29.23
C ALA A 196 10.94 -2.56 28.34
N LYS A 197 9.93 -2.87 27.53
CA LYS A 197 9.89 -4.06 26.66
C LYS A 197 9.79 -3.74 25.18
N TYR A 198 9.25 -2.57 24.82
CA TYR A 198 9.00 -2.17 23.45
C TYR A 198 9.63 -0.81 23.15
N ASN A 199 10.52 -0.78 22.16
CA ASN A 199 11.16 0.46 21.72
C ASN A 199 10.45 1.01 20.49
N ARG A 200 9.55 1.96 20.68
CA ARG A 200 8.74 2.58 19.63
C ARG A 200 9.59 3.30 18.59
N ASN A 201 10.62 4.03 19.01
CA ASN A 201 11.49 4.76 18.09
C ASN A 201 12.22 3.81 17.12
N ARG A 202 12.69 2.66 17.61
CA ARG A 202 13.28 1.62 16.77
C ARG A 202 12.24 0.99 15.84
N ALA A 203 11.05 0.71 16.33
CA ALA A 203 9.95 0.16 15.53
C ALA A 203 9.60 1.10 14.35
N ILE A 204 9.47 2.40 14.61
CA ILE A 204 9.21 3.42 13.59
C ILE A 204 10.38 3.50 12.58
N ALA A 205 11.62 3.52 13.07
CA ALA A 205 12.81 3.55 12.23
C ALA A 205 12.85 2.30 11.31
N TYR A 206 12.54 1.11 11.87
CA TYR A 206 12.42 -0.13 11.11
C TYR A 206 11.33 -0.03 10.03
N ALA A 207 10.13 0.41 10.41
CA ALA A 207 9.01 0.55 9.49
C ALA A 207 9.34 1.50 8.34
N ASN A 208 9.99 2.62 8.62
CA ASN A 208 10.42 3.57 7.59
C ASN A 208 11.55 3.03 6.71
N LYS A 209 12.48 2.28 7.29
CA LYS A 209 13.61 1.70 6.55
C LYS A 209 13.15 0.62 5.57
N TYR A 210 12.21 -0.22 5.98
CA TYR A 210 11.82 -1.42 5.27
C TYR A 210 10.41 -1.38 4.65
N ALA A 211 9.86 -0.19 4.38
CA ALA A 211 8.56 -0.03 3.71
C ALA A 211 8.55 -0.44 2.21
N GLY A 212 9.51 -1.25 1.81
CA GLY A 212 9.56 -1.88 0.48
C GLY A 212 9.85 -0.91 -0.65
N ILE A 213 9.08 -1.03 -1.74
CA ILE A 213 9.27 -0.23 -2.96
C ILE A 213 8.55 1.13 -2.91
N ALA A 214 7.83 1.44 -1.84
CA ALA A 214 7.19 2.74 -1.68
C ALA A 214 8.23 3.88 -1.70
N TRP A 215 7.89 4.98 -2.36
CA TRP A 215 8.72 6.18 -2.32
C TRP A 215 8.97 6.63 -0.86
N GLY A 216 10.17 7.05 -0.57
CA GLY A 216 10.57 7.46 0.79
C GLY A 216 11.07 6.32 1.68
N ALA A 217 10.81 5.06 1.31
CA ALA A 217 11.33 3.92 2.04
C ALA A 217 12.87 3.87 1.99
N GLY A 218 13.47 3.54 3.11
CA GLY A 218 14.91 3.29 3.22
C GLY A 218 15.34 1.98 2.53
N ASN A 219 16.48 1.46 2.91
CA ASN A 219 17.01 0.17 2.45
C ASN A 219 17.05 0.00 0.92
N ARG A 220 17.23 1.09 0.15
CA ARG A 220 17.25 1.09 -1.33
C ARG A 220 16.00 0.43 -1.92
N HIS A 221 14.83 0.71 -1.38
CA HIS A 221 13.52 0.17 -1.77
C HIS A 221 13.48 -1.38 -1.74
N ARG A 222 14.07 -1.99 -0.70
CA ARG A 222 14.10 -3.45 -0.51
C ARG A 222 13.60 -3.83 0.88
N TYR A 223 12.96 -4.98 0.96
CA TYR A 223 12.61 -5.63 2.22
C TYR A 223 13.85 -6.06 3.01
N ASN A 224 13.67 -6.34 4.29
CA ASN A 224 14.72 -6.92 5.12
C ASN A 224 14.97 -8.37 4.70
N LYS A 225 16.16 -8.64 4.17
CA LYS A 225 16.56 -9.96 3.66
C LYS A 225 16.67 -11.05 4.74
N SER A 226 16.65 -10.69 6.02
CA SER A 226 16.62 -11.67 7.12
C SER A 226 15.27 -12.39 7.21
N TYR A 227 14.25 -11.90 6.52
CA TYR A 227 12.89 -12.42 6.50
C TYR A 227 12.48 -12.80 5.08
N LYS A 228 11.69 -13.88 4.99
CA LYS A 228 11.07 -14.31 3.73
C LYS A 228 10.01 -13.28 3.32
N ASP A 229 9.96 -12.96 2.03
CA ASP A 229 8.93 -12.15 1.41
C ASP A 229 7.71 -13.04 1.08
N TYR A 230 6.56 -12.75 1.67
CA TYR A 230 5.31 -13.46 1.44
C TYR A 230 4.36 -12.74 0.47
N THR A 231 4.80 -11.67 -0.19
CA THR A 231 3.95 -10.88 -1.10
C THR A 231 3.22 -11.73 -2.14
N LEU A 232 3.90 -12.72 -2.72
CA LEU A 232 3.31 -13.63 -3.71
C LEU A 232 2.64 -14.89 -3.08
N ALA A 233 2.69 -15.02 -1.77
CA ALA A 233 2.14 -16.17 -1.03
C ALA A 233 0.94 -15.78 -0.14
N GLY A 234 0.17 -14.78 -0.56
CA GLY A 234 -1.02 -14.32 0.14
C GLY A 234 -0.88 -12.96 0.82
N GLY A 235 0.31 -12.36 0.81
CA GLY A 235 0.57 -11.04 1.37
C GLY A 235 1.63 -11.04 2.48
N ASP A 236 2.26 -9.90 2.69
CA ASP A 236 3.40 -9.72 3.60
C ASP A 236 3.11 -8.72 4.75
N CYS A 237 1.89 -8.21 4.85
CA CYS A 237 1.53 -7.16 5.81
C CYS A 237 1.72 -7.59 7.26
N THR A 238 1.29 -8.82 7.62
CA THR A 238 1.45 -9.35 8.98
C THR A 238 2.88 -9.68 9.30
N ASN A 239 3.62 -10.28 8.36
CA ASN A 239 5.05 -10.52 8.51
C ASN A 239 5.80 -9.21 8.75
N PHE A 240 5.48 -8.15 8.00
CA PHE A 240 6.06 -6.83 8.19
C PHE A 240 5.73 -6.24 9.57
N ALA A 241 4.44 -6.23 9.97
CA ALA A 241 4.02 -5.76 11.28
C ALA A 241 4.72 -6.52 12.41
N SER A 242 4.83 -7.84 12.30
CA SER A 242 5.57 -8.68 13.24
C SER A 242 7.06 -8.34 13.32
N GLN A 243 7.69 -8.07 12.17
CA GLN A 243 9.09 -7.61 12.12
C GLN A 243 9.25 -6.26 12.82
N VAL A 244 8.37 -5.30 12.52
CA VAL A 244 8.42 -3.95 13.10
C VAL A 244 8.40 -4.00 14.62
N ILE A 245 7.48 -4.79 15.21
CA ILE A 245 7.36 -4.83 16.67
C ILE A 245 8.34 -5.81 17.33
N GLY A 246 8.76 -6.88 16.64
CA GLY A 246 9.48 -8.01 17.23
C GLY A 246 10.92 -8.20 16.80
N ASP A 247 11.41 -7.54 15.74
CA ASP A 247 12.81 -7.70 15.33
C ASP A 247 13.74 -7.23 16.47
N PRO A 248 14.62 -8.14 16.99
CA PRO A 248 15.45 -7.83 18.17
C PRO A 248 16.62 -6.89 17.84
N LYS A 249 17.01 -6.80 16.57
CA LYS A 249 18.19 -6.02 16.15
C LYS A 249 17.85 -4.58 15.81
N GLU A 250 16.84 -4.38 14.98
CA GLU A 250 16.50 -3.05 14.43
C GLU A 250 15.04 -2.64 14.73
N GLY A 251 14.14 -3.58 15.01
CA GLY A 251 12.73 -3.33 15.33
C GLY A 251 12.48 -3.00 16.78
N GLY A 252 11.22 -3.02 17.18
CA GLY A 252 10.77 -2.67 18.53
C GLY A 252 11.24 -3.59 19.63
N GLY A 253 11.69 -4.81 19.29
CA GLY A 253 12.35 -5.73 20.20
C GLY A 253 11.43 -6.47 21.18
N LEU A 254 10.10 -6.50 20.93
CA LEU A 254 9.21 -7.33 21.73
C LEU A 254 9.68 -8.79 21.72
N PRO A 255 9.78 -9.45 22.89
CA PRO A 255 10.29 -10.80 22.98
C PRO A 255 9.45 -11.79 22.17
N MET A 256 10.10 -12.55 21.31
CA MET A 256 9.43 -13.66 20.61
C MET A 256 9.02 -14.75 21.60
N THR A 257 7.88 -15.41 21.33
CA THR A 257 7.33 -16.48 22.15
C THR A 257 7.29 -17.79 21.37
N SER A 258 6.90 -18.90 22.00
CA SER A 258 6.67 -20.18 21.27
C SER A 258 5.58 -20.09 20.19
N LYS A 259 4.60 -19.19 20.38
CA LYS A 259 3.47 -19.02 19.46
C LYS A 259 3.71 -17.95 18.40
N TRP A 260 4.45 -16.89 18.73
CA TRP A 260 4.72 -15.76 17.84
C TRP A 260 6.22 -15.56 17.75
N ARG A 261 6.82 -16.01 16.64
CA ARG A 261 8.26 -15.94 16.41
C ARG A 261 8.62 -16.15 14.95
N TYR A 262 9.82 -15.72 14.59
CA TYR A 262 10.43 -16.03 13.30
C TYR A 262 11.55 -17.06 13.48
N PHE A 263 11.57 -18.07 12.61
CA PHE A 263 12.64 -19.07 12.54
C PHE A 263 13.58 -18.67 11.41
N TYR A 264 14.66 -17.99 11.75
CA TYR A 264 15.61 -17.47 10.78
C TYR A 264 16.13 -18.58 9.84
N GLY A 265 16.20 -18.28 8.54
CA GLY A 265 16.51 -19.24 7.49
C GLY A 265 15.37 -20.20 7.11
N LYS A 266 14.19 -20.05 7.75
CA LYS A 266 12.99 -20.83 7.45
C LYS A 266 11.81 -19.90 7.19
N GLU A 267 10.92 -19.75 8.17
CA GLU A 267 9.69 -18.96 8.04
C GLU A 267 9.18 -18.46 9.39
N GLY A 268 8.15 -17.60 9.37
CA GLY A 268 7.45 -17.17 10.57
C GLY A 268 6.46 -18.24 11.06
N SER A 269 6.19 -18.26 12.39
CA SER A 269 5.07 -19.02 12.95
C SER A 269 3.74 -18.49 12.38
N GLU A 270 2.67 -19.26 12.54
CA GLU A 270 1.36 -18.86 12.06
C GLU A 270 0.94 -17.47 12.57
N SER A 271 1.13 -17.21 13.87
CA SER A 271 0.84 -15.88 14.44
C SER A 271 1.82 -14.79 13.99
N TRP A 272 2.94 -15.12 13.34
CA TRP A 272 3.87 -14.15 12.77
C TRP A 272 3.46 -13.70 11.37
N ILE A 273 2.77 -14.58 10.59
CA ILE A 273 2.50 -14.37 9.16
C ILE A 273 1.02 -14.28 8.80
N ARG A 274 0.09 -14.73 9.67
CA ARG A 274 -1.35 -14.71 9.40
C ARG A 274 -2.07 -13.67 10.24
N THR A 275 -2.91 -12.90 9.61
CA THR A 275 -3.61 -11.74 10.17
C THR A 275 -4.45 -12.10 11.40
N ASP A 276 -5.36 -13.07 11.30
CA ASP A 276 -6.24 -13.45 12.41
C ASP A 276 -5.48 -14.06 13.59
N SER A 277 -4.51 -14.93 13.30
CA SER A 277 -3.67 -15.55 14.33
C SER A 277 -2.80 -14.50 15.04
N PHE A 278 -2.32 -13.49 14.31
CA PHE A 278 -1.56 -12.38 14.89
C PHE A 278 -2.45 -11.48 15.76
N HIS A 279 -3.63 -11.09 15.26
CA HIS A 279 -4.61 -10.36 16.06
C HIS A 279 -4.93 -11.07 17.38
N GLN A 280 -5.30 -12.35 17.30
CA GLN A 280 -5.60 -13.16 18.50
C GLN A 280 -4.40 -13.25 19.45
N PHE A 281 -3.20 -13.42 18.90
CA PHE A 281 -1.98 -13.44 19.72
C PHE A 281 -1.81 -12.11 20.47
N LEU A 282 -1.84 -10.97 19.77
CA LEU A 282 -1.64 -9.66 20.39
C LEU A 282 -2.59 -9.42 21.57
N ILE A 283 -3.88 -9.72 21.40
CA ILE A 283 -4.88 -9.46 22.43
C ILE A 283 -4.76 -10.45 23.60
N ARG A 284 -4.57 -11.75 23.31
CA ARG A 284 -4.54 -12.80 24.35
C ARG A 284 -3.22 -12.89 25.11
N SER A 285 -2.11 -12.50 24.51
CA SER A 285 -0.79 -12.49 25.16
C SER A 285 -0.56 -11.28 26.06
N GLY A 286 -1.39 -10.23 25.90
CA GLY A 286 -1.19 -8.96 26.56
C GLY A 286 -0.14 -8.06 25.89
N TYR A 287 0.39 -8.43 24.71
CA TYR A 287 1.29 -7.56 23.94
C TYR A 287 0.55 -6.38 23.31
N GLY A 288 -0.73 -6.56 22.99
CA GLY A 288 -1.58 -5.51 22.47
C GLY A 288 -2.80 -5.27 23.37
N ARG A 289 -3.33 -4.06 23.30
CA ARG A 289 -4.60 -3.67 23.88
C ARG A 289 -5.44 -2.99 22.79
N MET A 290 -6.63 -3.49 22.54
CA MET A 290 -7.57 -2.81 21.66
C MET A 290 -8.03 -1.50 22.28
N ILE A 291 -7.85 -0.39 21.58
CA ILE A 291 -8.26 0.96 22.02
C ILE A 291 -9.51 1.45 21.30
N GLY A 292 -9.87 0.83 20.18
CA GLY A 292 -11.11 1.09 19.46
C GLY A 292 -11.32 0.10 18.34
N SER A 293 -12.56 -0.11 17.95
CA SER A 293 -12.91 -0.88 16.74
C SER A 293 -14.25 -0.41 16.17
N GLY A 294 -14.44 -0.57 14.89
CA GLY A 294 -15.65 -0.17 14.18
C GLY A 294 -15.35 0.32 12.77
N PHE A 295 -16.37 0.84 12.11
CA PHE A 295 -16.19 1.54 10.84
C PHE A 295 -15.46 2.87 11.05
N PHE A 296 -15.01 3.49 9.98
CA PHE A 296 -14.33 4.78 10.03
C PHE A 296 -15.07 5.79 10.95
N ARG A 297 -16.36 5.99 10.72
CA ARG A 297 -17.20 6.92 11.52
C ARG A 297 -17.20 6.63 13.02
N ASP A 298 -17.03 5.35 13.41
CA ASP A 298 -17.08 4.92 14.80
C ASP A 298 -15.77 5.23 15.52
N ILE A 299 -14.62 5.04 14.83
CA ILE A 299 -13.30 5.26 15.39
C ILE A 299 -12.89 6.74 15.43
N VAL A 300 -13.46 7.58 14.56
CA VAL A 300 -13.19 9.03 14.54
C VAL A 300 -14.19 9.85 15.36
N LYS A 301 -15.32 9.25 15.78
CA LYS A 301 -16.36 9.93 16.54
C LYS A 301 -15.87 10.34 17.93
N PRO A 302 -16.03 11.63 18.31
CA PRO A 302 -15.78 12.06 19.70
C PRO A 302 -16.66 11.31 20.70
N THR A 303 -16.05 10.96 21.84
CA THR A 303 -16.72 10.35 23.00
C THR A 303 -16.18 11.00 24.28
N GLU A 304 -16.86 10.83 25.41
CA GLU A 304 -16.37 11.30 26.71
C GLU A 304 -14.96 10.78 27.04
N LYS A 305 -14.67 9.52 26.68
CA LYS A 305 -13.36 8.88 26.91
C LYS A 305 -12.32 9.25 25.85
N SER A 306 -12.75 9.72 24.70
CA SER A 306 -11.90 10.06 23.56
C SER A 306 -12.46 11.27 22.84
N PRO A 307 -12.22 12.48 23.36
CA PRO A 307 -12.79 13.73 22.80
C PRO A 307 -12.44 13.98 21.32
N HIS A 308 -11.40 13.34 20.83
CA HIS A 308 -10.96 13.41 19.43
C HIS A 308 -11.10 12.05 18.70
N GLY A 309 -12.02 11.18 19.18
CA GLY A 309 -12.19 9.82 18.66
C GLY A 309 -11.12 8.82 19.12
N ALA A 310 -11.40 7.54 19.03
CA ALA A 310 -10.47 6.49 19.43
C ALA A 310 -9.16 6.52 18.59
N VAL A 311 -9.22 6.97 17.34
CA VAL A 311 -8.06 7.10 16.45
C VAL A 311 -6.99 8.05 17.00
N SER A 312 -7.40 9.05 17.81
CA SER A 312 -6.47 10.00 18.46
C SER A 312 -5.62 9.39 19.58
N GLN A 313 -5.97 8.19 20.04
CA GLN A 313 -5.21 7.46 21.06
C GLN A 313 -4.10 6.57 20.47
N LEU A 314 -4.05 6.44 19.14
CA LEU A 314 -2.97 5.70 18.49
C LEU A 314 -1.65 6.44 18.72
N LEU A 315 -0.62 5.68 19.01
CA LEU A 315 0.74 6.18 19.15
C LEU A 315 1.62 5.62 18.03
N PRO A 316 2.66 6.34 17.59
CA PRO A 316 3.62 5.76 16.66
C PRO A 316 4.19 4.45 17.21
N GLY A 317 4.22 3.42 16.36
CA GLY A 317 4.52 2.04 16.73
C GLY A 317 3.31 1.18 17.09
N ASP A 318 2.09 1.76 17.14
CA ASP A 318 0.85 1.00 17.26
C ASP A 318 0.42 0.40 15.92
N LEU A 319 -0.58 -0.47 15.94
CA LEU A 319 -1.07 -1.16 14.76
C LEU A 319 -2.53 -0.81 14.47
N ILE A 320 -2.85 -0.79 13.18
CA ILE A 320 -4.22 -0.76 12.67
C ILE A 320 -4.46 -2.07 11.91
N GLY A 321 -5.44 -2.85 12.36
CA GLY A 321 -5.99 -3.97 11.61
C GLY A 321 -7.19 -3.52 10.79
N PHE A 322 -7.27 -3.97 9.55
CA PHE A 322 -8.38 -3.72 8.63
C PHE A 322 -9.17 -5.00 8.44
N VAL A 323 -10.48 -4.94 8.70
CA VAL A 323 -11.37 -6.10 8.67
C VAL A 323 -12.29 -5.98 7.46
N MET A 324 -12.21 -6.94 6.57
CA MET A 324 -13.09 -7.10 5.43
C MET A 324 -13.78 -8.46 5.53
N HIS A 325 -15.07 -8.53 5.20
CA HIS A 325 -15.85 -9.79 5.22
C HIS A 325 -15.86 -10.57 6.55
N GLY A 326 -15.51 -9.92 7.66
CA GLY A 326 -15.54 -10.52 9.00
C GLY A 326 -14.18 -10.94 9.55
N ASP A 327 -13.16 -11.02 8.72
CA ASP A 327 -11.80 -11.43 9.08
C ASP A 327 -10.83 -10.24 9.00
N VAL A 328 -9.73 -10.30 9.75
CA VAL A 328 -8.65 -9.31 9.62
C VAL A 328 -7.86 -9.61 8.34
N ASP A 329 -7.94 -8.73 7.37
CA ASP A 329 -7.31 -8.93 6.06
C ASP A 329 -5.96 -8.24 5.93
N HIS A 330 -5.73 -7.17 6.71
CA HIS A 330 -4.52 -6.36 6.57
C HIS A 330 -4.09 -5.75 7.90
N PHE A 331 -2.77 -5.49 8.02
CA PHE A 331 -2.19 -4.69 9.09
C PHE A 331 -1.32 -3.56 8.55
N SER A 332 -1.44 -2.39 9.18
CA SER A 332 -0.51 -1.28 9.01
C SER A 332 0.07 -0.85 10.35
N VAL A 333 1.27 -0.31 10.32
CA VAL A 333 1.97 0.25 11.48
C VAL A 333 1.81 1.77 11.45
N VAL A 334 1.36 2.37 12.54
CA VAL A 334 1.36 3.82 12.71
C VAL A 334 2.80 4.30 12.85
N VAL A 335 3.25 5.22 12.01
CA VAL A 335 4.64 5.69 11.99
C VAL A 335 4.79 7.17 12.35
N GLY A 336 3.68 7.84 12.60
CA GLY A 336 3.63 9.25 12.97
C GLY A 336 2.30 9.87 12.55
N TYR A 337 2.33 11.17 12.49
CA TYR A 337 1.19 11.98 12.09
C TYR A 337 1.62 12.96 11.00
N ASP A 338 0.66 13.46 10.29
CA ASP A 338 0.89 14.60 9.40
C ASP A 338 0.90 15.93 10.20
N ASN A 339 1.03 17.04 9.49
CA ASN A 339 1.12 18.36 10.11
C ASN A 339 -0.21 18.87 10.71
N GLN A 340 -1.31 18.13 10.56
CA GLN A 340 -2.60 18.38 11.21
C GLN A 340 -2.95 17.28 12.22
N GLY A 341 -2.02 16.37 12.50
CA GLY A 341 -2.23 15.29 13.45
C GLY A 341 -2.95 14.07 12.87
N TYR A 342 -3.06 13.96 11.57
CA TYR A 342 -3.66 12.79 10.92
C TYR A 342 -2.71 11.58 10.95
N PRO A 343 -3.15 10.39 11.40
CA PRO A 343 -2.26 9.24 11.50
C PRO A 343 -1.72 8.79 10.14
N LEU A 344 -0.42 8.56 10.08
CA LEU A 344 0.30 8.05 8.92
C LEU A 344 0.78 6.64 9.17
N VAL A 345 0.63 5.76 8.17
CA VAL A 345 0.95 4.34 8.29
C VAL A 345 1.92 3.85 7.23
N ASN A 346 2.70 2.82 7.62
CA ASN A 346 3.48 2.01 6.70
C ASN A 346 2.94 0.58 6.69
N SER A 347 2.98 -0.08 5.53
CA SER A 347 2.63 -1.50 5.36
C SER A 347 3.31 -2.11 4.15
N HIS A 348 3.32 -3.46 4.09
CA HIS A 348 3.57 -4.19 2.85
C HIS A 348 2.24 -4.62 2.21
N THR A 349 2.22 -5.00 0.96
CA THR A 349 1.06 -5.50 0.19
C THR A 349 -0.18 -4.57 0.17
N ALA A 350 -0.32 -3.49 -0.62
CA ALA A 350 0.74 -2.81 -1.34
C ALA A 350 1.65 -2.01 -0.41
N ASP A 351 2.88 -1.74 -0.87
CA ASP A 351 3.85 -1.07 -0.01
C ASP A 351 3.43 0.39 0.23
N ARG A 352 3.38 0.80 1.51
CA ARG A 352 2.97 2.14 1.95
C ARG A 352 4.05 2.76 2.81
N TYR A 353 4.38 4.01 2.54
CA TYR A 353 5.30 4.82 3.33
C TYR A 353 4.63 6.13 3.72
N ARG A 354 4.31 6.29 5.02
CA ARG A 354 3.66 7.46 5.60
C ARG A 354 2.33 7.83 4.93
N VAL A 355 1.57 6.83 4.50
CA VAL A 355 0.27 7.01 3.84
C VAL A 355 -0.79 7.35 4.90
N PRO A 356 -1.70 8.31 4.68
CA PRO A 356 -2.87 8.52 5.54
C PRO A 356 -3.61 7.21 5.78
N PHE A 357 -3.94 6.92 7.04
CA PHE A 357 -4.35 5.57 7.47
C PHE A 357 -5.61 5.01 6.78
N ASP A 358 -6.50 5.87 6.33
CA ASP A 358 -7.76 5.48 5.67
C ASP A 358 -7.74 5.61 4.13
N LEU A 359 -6.64 6.10 3.56
CA LEU A 359 -6.51 6.18 2.10
C LEU A 359 -6.46 4.77 1.49
N GLY A 360 -7.35 4.51 0.53
CA GLY A 360 -7.48 3.21 -0.13
C GLY A 360 -8.36 2.22 0.62
N TRP A 361 -9.23 2.70 1.50
CA TRP A 361 -10.23 1.90 2.21
C TRP A 361 -11.63 2.49 2.04
N ASP A 362 -12.64 1.63 2.02
CA ASP A 362 -14.02 2.02 1.82
C ASP A 362 -14.83 2.10 3.14
N LYS A 363 -16.08 2.58 3.04
CA LYS A 363 -17.00 2.70 4.19
C LYS A 363 -17.45 1.36 4.80
N HIS A 364 -17.16 0.23 4.15
CA HIS A 364 -17.47 -1.12 4.64
C HIS A 364 -16.31 -1.76 5.38
N THR A 365 -15.12 -1.15 5.29
CA THR A 365 -13.95 -1.58 6.04
C THR A 365 -14.12 -1.23 7.52
N LYS A 366 -13.96 -2.22 8.41
CA LYS A 366 -13.86 -1.99 9.84
C LYS A 366 -12.40 -1.90 10.25
N TYR A 367 -12.14 -1.09 11.25
CA TYR A 367 -10.81 -0.85 11.81
C TYR A 367 -10.72 -1.47 13.19
N ILE A 368 -9.57 -2.03 13.51
CA ILE A 368 -9.19 -2.47 14.86
C ILE A 368 -7.94 -1.66 15.23
N LEU A 369 -8.04 -0.81 16.24
CA LEU A 369 -6.95 0.02 16.72
C LEU A 369 -6.28 -0.69 17.88
N ILE A 370 -5.00 -1.05 17.75
CA ILE A 370 -4.26 -1.86 18.72
C ILE A 370 -3.06 -1.05 19.24
N HIS A 371 -3.12 -0.71 20.50
CA HIS A 371 -1.99 -0.15 21.24
C HIS A 371 -1.02 -1.26 21.64
N ILE A 372 0.23 -1.17 21.22
CA ILE A 372 1.29 -2.10 21.65
C ILE A 372 1.79 -1.66 23.04
N ARG A 373 1.74 -2.57 23.99
CA ARG A 373 2.14 -2.30 25.38
C ARG A 373 3.67 -2.26 25.52
N ASP A 374 4.12 -1.27 26.24
CA ASP A 374 5.52 -1.03 26.54
C ASP A 374 6.04 -1.89 27.70
#